data_b0ca4459966da40343e5759c8b8fb83d
#
_entry.id   b0ca4459966da40343e5759c8b8fb83d
#
_cell.length_a   1.000
_cell.length_b   1.000
_cell.length_c   1.000
_cell.angle_alpha   90.00
_cell.angle_beta   90.00
_cell.angle_gamma   90.00
#
_symmetry.space_group_name_H-M   'P 1'
#
loop_
_entity.id
_entity.type
_entity.pdbx_description
1 polymer ?
#
loop_
_entity_poly.entity_id
_entity_poly.type
_entity_poly.pdbx_seq_one_letter_code
_entity_poly.pdbx_strand_id
1 'polypeptide(L)'
;MPTPTPCLWFDTEGEEAARFYVSVFPNSRIVGIARYGEAGPREQGTVMVVSFELDGRPFTALNGGPQFRFTEAVSFQIECADQAEVDRYWETLSEGGEQGACGWLKDRFGLSWQIVPARLTELLRDPDTARAQRVMAAMLGMGKIEIADLEAAAA
;
A
#
# COMPACT_ATOMS: atom_id res chain seq x y z
N MET A 1 10.37 -13.04 19.77
CA MET A 1 9.01 -12.53 19.96
C MET A 1 8.20 -12.77 18.70
N PRO A 2 6.98 -13.30 18.79
CA PRO A 2 6.14 -13.46 17.61
C PRO A 2 5.77 -12.09 17.05
N THR A 3 5.84 -11.95 15.72
CA THR A 3 5.53 -10.71 15.00
C THR A 3 4.40 -11.01 14.02
N PRO A 4 3.33 -10.21 14.01
CA PRO A 4 2.25 -10.41 13.06
C PRO A 4 2.75 -10.24 11.63
N THR A 5 2.37 -11.17 10.75
CA THR A 5 2.67 -11.11 9.33
C THR A 5 1.38 -10.82 8.56
N PRO A 6 1.30 -9.74 7.78
CA PRO A 6 0.13 -9.50 6.95
C PRO A 6 -0.06 -10.63 5.94
N CYS A 7 -1.28 -11.17 5.88
CA CYS A 7 -1.67 -12.15 4.89
C CYS A 7 -2.74 -11.52 4.00
N LEU A 8 -2.44 -11.37 2.72
CA LEU A 8 -3.32 -10.74 1.75
C LEU A 8 -4.09 -11.83 1.01
N TRP A 9 -5.41 -11.77 1.06
CA TRP A 9 -6.28 -12.75 0.41
C TRP A 9 -6.57 -12.33 -1.02
N PHE A 10 -6.26 -13.20 -1.97
CA PHE A 10 -6.59 -13.04 -3.39
C PHE A 10 -7.45 -14.21 -3.86
N ASP A 11 -8.16 -14.03 -4.94
CA ASP A 11 -8.82 -15.16 -5.62
C ASP A 11 -7.75 -16.06 -6.24
N THR A 12 -7.06 -15.58 -7.28
CA THR A 12 -6.04 -16.32 -8.03
C THR A 12 -4.78 -15.51 -8.33
N GLU A 13 -4.77 -14.21 -8.00
CA GLU A 13 -3.73 -13.27 -8.44
C GLU A 13 -2.58 -13.07 -7.45
N GLY A 14 -2.49 -13.91 -6.40
CA GLY A 14 -1.52 -13.70 -5.32
C GLY A 14 -0.08 -13.66 -5.79
N GLU A 15 0.33 -14.53 -6.71
CA GLU A 15 1.70 -14.52 -7.24
C GLU A 15 1.96 -13.28 -8.08
N GLU A 16 1.05 -12.91 -8.96
CA GLU A 16 1.15 -11.70 -9.78
C GLU A 16 1.27 -10.46 -8.89
N ALA A 17 0.42 -10.37 -7.86
CA ALA A 17 0.43 -9.26 -6.92
C ALA A 17 1.75 -9.20 -6.13
N ALA A 18 2.23 -10.33 -5.59
CA ALA A 18 3.48 -10.38 -4.86
C ALA A 18 4.66 -9.93 -5.73
N ARG A 19 4.72 -10.39 -6.97
CA ARG A 19 5.79 -9.99 -7.90
C ARG A 19 5.71 -8.50 -8.23
N PHE A 20 4.51 -7.96 -8.38
CA PHE A 20 4.31 -6.53 -8.59
C PHE A 20 4.83 -5.74 -7.38
N TYR A 21 4.41 -6.07 -6.17
CA TYR A 21 4.85 -5.36 -4.96
C TYR A 21 6.37 -5.44 -4.77
N VAL A 22 6.96 -6.58 -5.00
CA VAL A 22 8.41 -6.77 -4.93
C VAL A 22 9.14 -5.86 -5.94
N SER A 23 8.55 -5.63 -7.10
CA SER A 23 9.13 -4.73 -8.11
C SER A 23 9.02 -3.25 -7.77
N VAL A 24 8.06 -2.89 -6.90
CA VAL A 24 7.80 -1.48 -6.52
C VAL A 24 8.73 -1.01 -5.41
N PHE A 25 8.95 -1.86 -4.40
CA PHE A 25 9.69 -1.47 -3.20
C PHE A 25 11.14 -1.95 -3.24
N PRO A 26 12.10 -1.14 -2.75
CA PRO A 26 13.48 -1.58 -2.63
C PRO A 26 13.63 -2.68 -1.58
N ASN A 27 14.73 -3.43 -1.62
CA ASN A 27 15.04 -4.47 -0.66
C ASN A 27 13.90 -5.47 -0.47
N SER A 28 13.34 -5.93 -1.60
CA SER A 28 12.14 -6.77 -1.65
C SER A 28 12.41 -8.01 -2.48
N ARG A 29 11.79 -9.14 -2.10
CA ARG A 29 12.03 -10.42 -2.79
C ARG A 29 10.89 -11.40 -2.56
N ILE A 30 10.72 -12.33 -3.49
CA ILE A 30 9.92 -13.53 -3.28
C ILE A 30 10.77 -14.50 -2.43
N VAL A 31 10.20 -14.97 -1.33
CA VAL A 31 10.87 -15.91 -0.43
C VAL A 31 10.56 -17.36 -0.81
N GLY A 32 9.30 -17.66 -1.13
CA GLY A 32 8.89 -19.01 -1.50
C GLY A 32 7.46 -19.07 -1.98
N ILE A 33 7.15 -20.17 -2.65
CA ILE A 33 5.82 -20.44 -3.19
C ILE A 33 5.39 -21.84 -2.74
N ALA A 34 4.22 -21.94 -2.09
CA ALA A 34 3.58 -23.21 -1.77
C ALA A 34 2.39 -23.42 -2.70
N ARG A 35 2.16 -24.67 -3.09
CA ARG A 35 1.08 -25.03 -4.01
C ARG A 35 0.07 -25.95 -3.34
N TYR A 36 -1.16 -25.91 -3.83
CA TYR A 36 -2.21 -26.83 -3.36
C TYR A 36 -1.84 -28.27 -3.68
N GLY A 37 -2.05 -29.14 -2.70
CA GLY A 37 -1.94 -30.60 -2.86
C GLY A 37 -3.33 -31.22 -3.07
N GLU A 38 -3.38 -32.57 -3.04
CA GLU A 38 -4.64 -33.31 -3.23
C GLU A 38 -5.70 -32.97 -2.19
N ALA A 39 -5.29 -32.76 -0.93
CA ALA A 39 -6.21 -32.48 0.17
C ALA A 39 -6.70 -31.04 0.23
N GLY A 40 -6.14 -30.17 -0.60
CA GLY A 40 -6.49 -28.75 -0.58
C GLY A 40 -7.85 -28.47 -1.20
N PRO A 41 -8.47 -27.32 -0.86
CA PRO A 41 -9.80 -26.95 -1.37
C PRO A 41 -9.79 -26.48 -2.83
N ARG A 42 -8.62 -26.27 -3.42
CA ARG A 42 -8.47 -25.79 -4.79
C ARG A 42 -7.67 -26.78 -5.62
N GLU A 43 -7.63 -26.56 -6.93
CA GLU A 43 -6.96 -27.45 -7.88
C GLU A 43 -5.51 -27.71 -7.51
N GLN A 44 -5.15 -28.99 -7.46
CA GLN A 44 -3.80 -29.44 -7.15
C GLN A 44 -2.78 -28.82 -8.12
N GLY A 45 -1.67 -28.36 -7.59
CA GLY A 45 -0.58 -27.76 -8.36
C GLY A 45 -0.70 -26.25 -8.57
N THR A 46 -1.86 -25.67 -8.30
CA THR A 46 -2.03 -24.20 -8.37
C THR A 46 -1.38 -23.53 -7.14
N VAL A 47 -1.00 -22.26 -7.30
CA VAL A 47 -0.36 -21.52 -6.22
C VAL A 47 -1.32 -21.32 -5.06
N MET A 48 -0.89 -21.71 -3.87
CA MET A 48 -1.64 -21.51 -2.63
C MET A 48 -1.18 -20.26 -1.90
N VAL A 49 0.09 -20.18 -1.56
CA VAL A 49 0.66 -19.06 -0.79
C VAL A 49 1.99 -18.65 -1.39
N VAL A 50 2.17 -17.35 -1.55
CA VAL A 50 3.46 -16.75 -1.89
C VAL A 50 3.96 -15.99 -0.66
N SER A 51 5.13 -16.36 -0.18
CA SER A 51 5.83 -15.63 0.88
C SER A 51 6.79 -14.65 0.24
N PHE A 52 6.74 -13.40 0.68
CA PHE A 52 7.59 -12.34 0.11
C PHE A 52 7.94 -11.31 1.18
N GLU A 53 8.93 -10.49 0.87
CA GLU A 53 9.37 -9.41 1.75
C GLU A 53 9.29 -8.09 0.99
N LEU A 54 8.81 -7.05 1.66
CA LEU A 54 8.84 -5.66 1.20
C LEU A 54 9.68 -4.85 2.19
N ASP A 55 10.78 -4.33 1.71
CA ASP A 55 11.78 -3.65 2.53
C ASP A 55 12.15 -4.49 3.77
N GLY A 56 12.39 -5.78 3.54
CA GLY A 56 12.75 -6.74 4.58
C GLY A 56 11.61 -7.20 5.47
N ARG A 57 10.40 -6.68 5.32
CA ARG A 57 9.23 -7.07 6.13
C ARG A 57 8.47 -8.21 5.48
N PRO A 58 8.13 -9.26 6.24
CA PRO A 58 7.44 -10.42 5.68
C PRO A 58 5.97 -10.14 5.39
N PHE A 59 5.50 -10.67 4.27
CA PHE A 59 4.11 -10.70 3.84
C PHE A 59 3.80 -12.08 3.26
N THR A 60 2.52 -12.43 3.24
CA THR A 60 2.05 -13.58 2.47
C THR A 60 0.90 -13.15 1.56
N ALA A 61 0.83 -13.77 0.38
CA ALA A 61 -0.29 -13.65 -0.54
C ALA A 61 -0.94 -15.04 -0.67
N LEU A 62 -2.18 -15.13 -0.21
CA LEU A 62 -2.94 -16.39 -0.22
C LEU A 62 -3.96 -16.36 -1.35
N ASN A 63 -3.94 -17.36 -2.22
CA ASN A 63 -4.99 -17.58 -3.20
C ASN A 63 -6.08 -18.44 -2.59
N GLY A 64 -7.03 -17.81 -1.89
CA GLY A 64 -8.06 -18.50 -1.15
C GLY A 64 -9.39 -18.64 -1.87
N GLY A 65 -9.57 -18.00 -3.01
CA GLY A 65 -10.81 -17.99 -3.77
C GLY A 65 -11.54 -16.66 -3.76
N PRO A 66 -12.70 -16.58 -4.40
CA PRO A 66 -13.40 -15.30 -4.61
C PRO A 66 -14.25 -14.82 -3.42
N GLN A 67 -14.21 -15.50 -2.27
CA GLN A 67 -15.11 -15.24 -1.15
C GLN A 67 -14.90 -13.88 -0.49
N PHE A 68 -13.64 -13.37 -0.49
CA PHE A 68 -13.31 -12.12 0.18
C PHE A 68 -12.64 -11.15 -0.77
N ARG A 69 -12.88 -9.86 -0.55
CA ARG A 69 -12.28 -8.77 -1.31
C ARG A 69 -11.70 -7.74 -0.37
N PHE A 70 -10.70 -7.01 -0.84
CA PHE A 70 -10.13 -5.90 -0.07
C PHE A 70 -11.14 -4.76 0.06
N THR A 71 -11.08 -4.09 1.19
CA THR A 71 -11.81 -2.84 1.44
C THR A 71 -10.84 -1.81 2.02
N GLU A 72 -11.29 -0.56 2.11
CA GLU A 72 -10.49 0.52 2.69
C GLU A 72 -10.31 0.40 4.21
N ALA A 73 -10.95 -0.60 4.85
CA ALA A 73 -10.82 -0.80 6.29
C ALA A 73 -9.39 -1.15 6.70
N VAL A 74 -8.60 -1.71 5.78
CA VAL A 74 -7.16 -1.91 5.96
C VAL A 74 -6.43 -1.25 4.81
N SER A 75 -5.40 -0.48 5.12
CA SER A 75 -4.52 0.14 4.14
C SER A 75 -3.08 0.09 4.61
N PHE A 76 -2.15 0.19 3.67
CA PHE A 76 -0.74 0.29 3.99
C PHE A 76 -0.26 1.71 3.73
N GLN A 77 0.41 2.30 4.71
CA GLN A 77 0.94 3.64 4.61
C GLN A 77 2.39 3.58 4.14
N ILE A 78 2.71 4.39 3.13
CA ILE A 78 4.07 4.57 2.65
C ILE A 78 4.48 5.99 3.00
N GLU A 79 5.44 6.13 3.91
CA GLU A 79 6.01 7.43 4.23
C GLU A 79 7.09 7.77 3.22
N CYS A 80 6.92 8.88 2.52
CA CYS A 80 7.83 9.34 1.49
C CYS A 80 8.69 10.49 2.01
N ALA A 81 9.97 10.48 1.64
CA ALA A 81 10.92 11.50 2.08
C ALA A 81 10.74 12.84 1.34
N ASP A 82 10.30 12.79 0.08
CA ASP A 82 10.18 13.97 -0.78
C ASP A 82 9.08 13.80 -1.84
N GLN A 83 8.89 14.85 -2.63
CA GLN A 83 7.85 14.84 -3.68
C GLN A 83 8.15 13.81 -4.77
N ALA A 84 9.41 13.58 -5.10
CA ALA A 84 9.76 12.60 -6.12
C ALA A 84 9.34 11.18 -5.72
N GLU A 85 9.50 10.82 -4.45
CA GLU A 85 9.01 9.54 -3.93
C GLU A 85 7.48 9.47 -3.95
N VAL A 86 6.80 10.53 -3.51
CA VAL A 86 5.33 10.61 -3.56
C VAL A 86 4.86 10.34 -4.99
N ASP A 87 5.41 11.07 -5.95
CA ASP A 87 5.02 10.94 -7.35
C ASP A 87 5.25 9.53 -7.87
N ARG A 88 6.39 8.94 -7.58
CA ARG A 88 6.77 7.60 -8.06
C ARG A 88 5.83 6.52 -7.52
N TYR A 89 5.61 6.50 -6.20
CA TYR A 89 4.72 5.50 -5.60
C TYR A 89 3.27 5.70 -6.00
N TRP A 90 2.83 6.96 -6.08
CA TRP A 90 1.48 7.29 -6.53
C TRP A 90 1.20 6.75 -7.92
N GLU A 91 2.07 7.06 -8.88
CA GLU A 91 1.89 6.62 -10.27
C GLU A 91 1.99 5.10 -10.40
N THR A 92 3.03 4.51 -9.81
CA THR A 92 3.29 3.08 -9.96
C THR A 92 2.19 2.23 -9.33
N LEU A 93 1.77 2.56 -8.11
CA LEU A 93 0.77 1.76 -7.40
C LEU A 93 -0.64 1.98 -7.92
N SER A 94 -0.96 3.16 -8.44
CA SER A 94 -2.31 3.43 -8.95
C SER A 94 -2.52 2.96 -10.39
N GLU A 95 -1.48 2.53 -11.08
CA GLU A 95 -1.60 2.06 -12.47
C GLU A 95 -2.55 0.86 -12.55
N GLY A 96 -3.59 1.00 -13.35
CA GLY A 96 -4.64 -0.01 -13.48
C GLY A 96 -5.61 -0.08 -12.32
N GLY A 97 -5.41 0.76 -11.30
CA GLY A 97 -6.29 0.86 -10.14
C GLY A 97 -7.04 2.19 -10.11
N GLU A 98 -7.21 2.75 -8.91
CA GLU A 98 -7.97 3.98 -8.70
C GLU A 98 -7.18 4.96 -7.83
N GLN A 99 -7.15 6.22 -8.24
CA GLN A 99 -6.64 7.31 -7.41
C GLN A 99 -7.77 7.89 -6.57
N GLY A 100 -7.52 8.03 -5.28
CA GLY A 100 -8.48 8.56 -4.32
C GLY A 100 -8.08 9.94 -3.80
N ALA A 101 -8.70 10.33 -2.69
CA ALA A 101 -8.46 11.61 -2.02
C ALA A 101 -7.41 11.47 -0.93
N CYS A 102 -6.75 12.57 -0.58
CA CYS A 102 -5.88 12.68 0.59
C CYS A 102 -4.71 11.68 0.62
N GLY A 103 -4.15 11.37 -0.53
CA GLY A 103 -3.05 10.43 -0.65
C GLY A 103 -3.46 8.96 -0.69
N TRP A 104 -4.74 8.67 -0.67
CA TRP A 104 -5.25 7.30 -0.79
C TRP A 104 -5.34 6.85 -2.24
N LEU A 105 -5.02 5.60 -2.49
CA LEU A 105 -5.24 4.95 -3.78
C LEU A 105 -5.59 3.48 -3.56
N LYS A 106 -6.17 2.86 -4.59
CA LYS A 106 -6.29 1.40 -4.68
C LYS A 106 -5.43 0.93 -5.84
N ASP A 107 -4.67 -0.12 -5.62
CA ASP A 107 -3.93 -0.73 -6.71
C ASP A 107 -4.86 -1.56 -7.60
N ARG A 108 -4.30 -2.12 -8.68
CA ARG A 108 -5.11 -2.90 -9.63
C ARG A 108 -5.71 -4.18 -9.05
N PHE A 109 -5.24 -4.59 -7.87
CA PHE A 109 -5.79 -5.74 -7.14
C PHE A 109 -6.84 -5.34 -6.11
N GLY A 110 -7.08 -4.05 -5.93
CA GLY A 110 -8.05 -3.50 -4.98
C GLY A 110 -7.50 -3.22 -3.59
N LEU A 111 -6.20 -3.46 -3.35
CA LEU A 111 -5.57 -3.16 -2.07
C LEU A 111 -5.36 -1.66 -1.92
N SER A 112 -5.70 -1.13 -0.76
CA SER A 112 -5.60 0.30 -0.46
C SER A 112 -4.24 0.67 0.09
N TRP A 113 -3.73 1.80 -0.39
CA TRP A 113 -2.45 2.39 -0.01
C TRP A 113 -2.65 3.86 0.31
N GLN A 114 -1.86 4.37 1.24
CA GLN A 114 -1.77 5.79 1.54
C GLN A 114 -0.34 6.26 1.26
N ILE A 115 -0.20 7.21 0.36
CA ILE A 115 1.10 7.77 -0.01
C ILE A 115 1.25 9.09 0.72
N VAL A 116 2.06 9.09 1.78
CA VAL A 116 2.12 10.17 2.76
C VAL A 116 3.55 10.71 2.84
N PRO A 117 3.79 11.98 2.47
CA PRO A 117 5.10 12.56 2.72
C PRO A 117 5.33 12.77 4.22
N ALA A 118 6.54 12.53 4.68
CA ALA A 118 6.92 12.75 6.07
C ALA A 118 6.61 14.20 6.52
N ARG A 119 6.75 15.14 5.59
CA ARG A 119 6.46 16.56 5.81
C ARG A 119 5.00 16.82 6.24
N LEU A 120 4.06 16.06 5.71
CA LEU A 120 2.65 16.19 6.12
C LEU A 120 2.48 15.89 7.61
N THR A 121 3.07 14.80 8.08
CA THR A 121 3.01 14.43 9.49
C THR A 121 3.63 15.51 10.37
N GLU A 122 4.77 16.06 9.98
CA GLU A 122 5.43 17.15 10.70
C GLU A 122 4.53 18.39 10.79
N LEU A 123 3.95 18.80 9.66
CA LEU A 123 3.09 19.98 9.61
C LEU A 123 1.81 19.83 10.43
N LEU A 124 1.23 18.62 10.45
CA LEU A 124 0.02 18.35 11.23
C LEU A 124 0.27 18.28 12.74
N ARG A 125 1.52 18.07 13.14
CA ARG A 125 1.94 18.08 14.55
C ARG A 125 2.38 19.45 15.05
N ASP A 126 2.25 20.47 14.21
CA ASP A 126 2.64 21.84 14.59
C ASP A 126 1.87 22.27 15.86
N PRO A 127 2.57 22.79 16.90
CA PRO A 127 1.90 23.32 18.09
C PRO A 127 0.99 24.52 17.81
N ASP A 128 1.22 25.24 16.70
CA ASP A 128 0.27 26.23 16.21
C ASP A 128 -0.91 25.51 15.55
N THR A 129 -1.98 25.34 16.29
CA THR A 129 -3.16 24.59 15.85
C THR A 129 -3.85 25.25 14.63
N ALA A 130 -3.82 26.58 14.53
CA ALA A 130 -4.38 27.27 13.36
C ALA A 130 -3.60 26.93 12.09
N ARG A 131 -2.27 26.87 12.18
CA ARG A 131 -1.41 26.48 11.08
C ARG A 131 -1.66 25.01 10.67
N ALA A 132 -1.71 24.11 11.66
CA ALA A 132 -2.00 22.69 11.42
C ALA A 132 -3.38 22.52 10.75
N GLN A 133 -4.39 23.29 11.14
CA GLN A 133 -5.71 23.23 10.55
C GLN A 133 -5.73 23.72 9.10
N ARG A 134 -4.93 24.74 8.76
CA ARG A 134 -4.81 25.18 7.35
C ARG A 134 -4.20 24.08 6.50
N VAL A 135 -3.19 23.38 7.01
CA VAL A 135 -2.57 22.22 6.31
C VAL A 135 -3.58 21.11 6.13
N MET A 136 -4.34 20.77 7.16
CA MET A 136 -5.40 19.76 7.10
C MET A 136 -6.43 20.11 6.04
N ALA A 137 -6.89 21.36 6.01
CA ALA A 137 -7.86 21.82 5.02
C ALA A 137 -7.32 21.71 3.58
N ALA A 138 -6.03 22.04 3.39
CA ALA A 138 -5.38 21.89 2.09
C ALA A 138 -5.30 20.42 1.67
N MET A 139 -4.89 19.55 2.58
CA MET A 139 -4.80 18.11 2.33
C MET A 139 -6.14 17.50 1.91
N LEU A 140 -7.22 17.90 2.59
CA LEU A 140 -8.56 17.34 2.32
C LEU A 140 -9.05 17.64 0.90
N GLY A 141 -8.49 18.65 0.24
CA GLY A 141 -8.82 18.98 -1.15
C GLY A 141 -7.89 18.30 -2.18
N MET A 142 -6.93 17.51 -1.74
CA MET A 142 -5.95 16.89 -2.63
C MET A 142 -6.35 15.46 -3.03
N GLY A 143 -5.86 15.03 -4.19
CA GLY A 143 -5.72 13.61 -4.52
C GLY A 143 -4.30 13.19 -4.12
N LYS A 144 -3.36 13.22 -5.05
CA LYS A 144 -1.93 13.09 -4.72
C LYS A 144 -1.52 14.25 -3.81
N ILE A 145 -0.77 13.95 -2.77
CA ILE A 145 -0.27 14.99 -1.85
C ILE A 145 0.82 15.80 -2.53
N GLU A 146 0.65 17.12 -2.52
CA GLU A 146 1.62 18.08 -3.06
C GLU A 146 2.27 18.84 -1.90
N ILE A 147 3.55 18.56 -1.65
CA ILE A 147 4.28 19.14 -0.51
C ILE A 147 4.33 20.66 -0.62
N ALA A 148 4.53 21.20 -1.82
CA ALA A 148 4.57 22.65 -2.03
C ALA A 148 3.28 23.34 -1.58
N ASP A 149 2.13 22.74 -1.84
CA ASP A 149 0.83 23.27 -1.44
C ASP A 149 0.60 23.16 0.07
N LEU A 150 1.12 22.10 0.70
CA LEU A 150 1.11 22.00 2.15
C LEU A 150 1.95 23.10 2.80
N GLU A 151 3.14 23.34 2.27
CA GLU A 151 4.04 24.41 2.75
C GLU A 151 3.40 25.79 2.59
N ALA A 152 2.76 26.02 1.45
CA ALA A 152 2.04 27.29 1.21
C ALA A 152 0.90 27.51 2.20
N ALA A 153 0.17 26.44 2.56
CA ALA A 153 -0.91 26.52 3.53
C ALA A 153 -0.38 26.76 4.96
N ALA A 154 0.84 26.30 5.25
CA ALA A 154 1.50 26.48 6.54
C ALA A 154 2.13 27.87 6.71
N ALA A 155 2.34 28.59 5.64
CA ALA A 155 3.01 29.90 5.65
C ALA A 155 2.20 31.00 6.38
#